data_45935da559f8fb9fb8b531ee1edd29fa
#
_entry.id   45935da559f8fb9fb8b531ee1edd29fa
#
_cell.length_a   1.000
_cell.length_b   1.000
_cell.length_c   1.000
_cell.angle_alpha   90.00
_cell.angle_beta   90.00
_cell.angle_gamma   90.00
#
_symmetry.space_group_name_H-M   'P 1'
#
loop_
_entity.id
_entity.type
_entity.pdbx_description
1 polymer ?
#
loop_
_entity_poly.entity_id
_entity_poly.type
_entity_poly.pdbx_seq_one_letter_code
_entity_poly.pdbx_strand_id
1 'polypeptide(L)'
;PHLGASTAEAQVAVAEEASQQVLDILDGRPARYAVNAPLLTPETARAIAPYLPLAEILGRFFAQYSRGGVRTLTLEVAGELATHDATPLQAAVLRGLLHDASNERVNLVNAATLAKSRGITVVERRTPDAGAFSTLVTISGTGADGAVRTVAGTLANGEPRFVRLDDYWLDV
;
A
#
# COMPACT_ATOMS: atom_id res chain seq x y z
N PRO A 1 -32.63 9.12 13.34
CA PRO A 1 -32.92 9.83 12.08
C PRO A 1 -31.68 10.52 11.54
N HIS A 2 -31.45 10.46 10.25
CA HIS A 2 -30.30 11.06 9.57
C HIS A 2 -30.64 12.51 9.20
N LEU A 3 -30.48 13.43 10.13
CA LEU A 3 -30.89 14.83 10.02
C LEU A 3 -29.74 15.84 9.83
N GLY A 4 -28.49 15.34 9.62
CA GLY A 4 -27.30 16.21 9.56
C GLY A 4 -27.26 17.24 8.43
N ALA A 5 -28.06 17.07 7.37
CA ALA A 5 -28.13 18.00 6.24
C ALA A 5 -29.59 18.29 5.86
N SER A 6 -30.45 18.54 6.87
CA SER A 6 -31.90 18.74 6.66
C SER A 6 -32.28 20.21 6.42
N THR A 7 -31.39 21.17 6.59
CA THR A 7 -31.61 22.59 6.27
C THR A 7 -30.83 23.00 5.03
N ALA A 8 -31.26 24.06 4.36
CA ALA A 8 -30.59 24.60 3.17
C ALA A 8 -29.13 25.01 3.47
N GLU A 9 -28.91 25.64 4.62
CA GLU A 9 -27.59 26.05 5.07
C GLU A 9 -26.67 24.84 5.32
N ALA A 10 -27.20 23.77 5.92
CA ALA A 10 -26.44 22.55 6.16
C ALA A 10 -26.08 21.83 4.85
N GLN A 11 -26.98 21.85 3.86
CA GLN A 11 -26.70 21.31 2.52
C GLN A 11 -25.59 22.07 1.80
N VAL A 12 -25.59 23.41 1.88
CA VAL A 12 -24.53 24.24 1.32
C VAL A 12 -23.19 23.95 2.01
N ALA A 13 -23.17 23.92 3.34
CA ALA A 13 -21.96 23.66 4.10
C ALA A 13 -21.37 22.27 3.78
N VAL A 14 -22.20 21.24 3.67
CA VAL A 14 -21.76 19.88 3.29
C VAL A 14 -21.21 19.87 1.87
N ALA A 15 -21.85 20.58 0.92
CA ALA A 15 -21.38 20.64 -0.46
C ALA A 15 -20.03 21.36 -0.58
N GLU A 16 -19.84 22.48 0.14
CA GLU A 16 -18.57 23.20 0.19
C GLU A 16 -17.47 22.36 0.80
N GLU A 17 -17.73 21.72 1.95
CA GLU A 17 -16.75 20.86 2.62
C GLU A 17 -16.38 19.64 1.80
N ALA A 18 -17.34 18.97 1.16
CA ALA A 18 -17.07 17.85 0.27
C ALA A 18 -16.24 18.28 -0.95
N SER A 19 -16.55 19.43 -1.54
CA SER A 19 -15.80 19.97 -2.67
C SER A 19 -14.36 20.31 -2.28
N GLN A 20 -14.16 20.93 -1.12
CA GLN A 20 -12.82 21.23 -0.59
C GLN A 20 -12.01 19.96 -0.35
N GLN A 21 -12.63 18.89 0.19
CA GLN A 21 -11.95 17.61 0.38
C GLN A 21 -11.54 16.96 -0.94
N VAL A 22 -12.36 17.04 -1.98
CA VAL A 22 -12.00 16.56 -3.31
C VAL A 22 -10.77 17.30 -3.84
N LEU A 23 -10.74 18.63 -3.72
CA LEU A 23 -9.57 19.44 -4.10
C LEU A 23 -8.33 19.05 -3.29
N ASP A 24 -8.47 18.87 -1.97
CA ASP A 24 -7.39 18.45 -1.09
C ASP A 24 -6.80 17.11 -1.53
N ILE A 25 -7.64 16.14 -1.90
CA ILE A 25 -7.21 14.83 -2.39
C ILE A 25 -6.49 14.94 -3.76
N LEU A 26 -7.00 15.75 -4.67
CA LEU A 26 -6.37 15.99 -5.96
C LEU A 26 -4.98 16.64 -5.82
N ASP A 27 -4.80 17.49 -4.79
CA ASP A 27 -3.52 18.09 -4.41
C ASP A 27 -2.60 17.15 -3.59
N GLY A 28 -3.02 15.86 -3.42
CA GLY A 28 -2.24 14.86 -2.68
C GLY A 28 -2.37 14.97 -1.16
N ARG A 29 -3.28 15.79 -0.64
CA ARG A 29 -3.58 15.87 0.79
C ARG A 29 -4.54 14.74 1.22
N PRO A 30 -4.45 14.20 2.45
CA PRO A 30 -5.34 13.13 2.90
C PRO A 30 -6.78 13.63 3.08
N ALA A 31 -7.75 12.78 2.72
CA ALA A 31 -9.16 13.04 3.01
C ALA A 31 -9.42 13.05 4.53
N ARG A 32 -10.08 14.11 5.03
CA ARG A 32 -10.35 14.26 6.46
C ARG A 32 -11.45 13.33 6.98
N TYR A 33 -12.45 13.05 6.15
CA TYR A 33 -13.66 12.31 6.54
C TYR A 33 -13.93 11.12 5.61
N ALA A 34 -12.87 10.47 5.15
CA ALA A 34 -13.02 9.27 4.32
C ALA A 34 -13.68 8.14 5.12
N VAL A 35 -14.72 7.54 4.56
CA VAL A 35 -15.46 6.43 5.19
C VAL A 35 -14.74 5.09 4.96
N ASN A 36 -14.04 4.95 3.86
CA ASN A 36 -13.44 3.69 3.39
C ASN A 36 -11.94 3.78 3.11
N ALA A 37 -11.29 4.89 3.48
CA ALA A 37 -9.84 5.02 3.47
C ALA A 37 -9.27 4.94 4.89
N PRO A 38 -8.05 4.39 5.08
CA PRO A 38 -7.41 4.39 6.38
C PRO A 38 -7.25 5.83 6.90
N LEU A 39 -7.68 6.07 8.13
CA LEU A 39 -7.44 7.34 8.81
C LEU A 39 -5.98 7.37 9.26
N LEU A 40 -5.14 7.96 8.44
CA LEU A 40 -3.72 8.15 8.77
C LEU A 40 -3.53 9.46 9.52
N THR A 41 -2.72 9.42 10.57
CA THR A 41 -2.20 10.68 11.13
C THR A 41 -1.33 11.39 10.09
N PRO A 42 -1.25 12.73 10.11
CA PRO A 42 -0.37 13.46 9.20
C PRO A 42 1.10 13.01 9.28
N GLU A 43 1.54 12.58 10.46
CA GLU A 43 2.87 12.03 10.69
C GLU A 43 3.06 10.71 9.93
N THR A 44 2.16 9.75 10.13
CA THR A 44 2.18 8.46 9.41
C THR A 44 2.09 8.65 7.91
N ALA A 45 1.21 9.55 7.44
CA ALA A 45 1.09 9.84 6.02
C ALA A 45 2.40 10.37 5.41
N ARG A 46 3.10 11.28 6.10
CA ARG A 46 4.42 11.81 5.66
C ARG A 46 5.51 10.75 5.66
N ALA A 47 5.54 9.89 6.69
CA ALA A 47 6.54 8.82 6.79
C ALA A 47 6.38 7.77 5.68
N ILE A 48 5.13 7.41 5.36
CA ILE A 48 4.81 6.34 4.41
C ILE A 48 4.83 6.81 2.95
N ALA A 49 4.43 8.07 2.66
CA ALA A 49 4.26 8.57 1.30
C ALA A 49 5.46 8.29 0.36
N PRO A 50 6.72 8.48 0.78
CA PRO A 50 7.88 8.20 -0.08
C PRO A 50 8.00 6.71 -0.47
N TYR A 51 7.48 5.79 0.36
CA TYR A 51 7.57 4.35 0.15
C TYR A 51 6.41 3.76 -0.65
N LEU A 52 5.34 4.51 -0.93
CA LEU A 52 4.21 4.02 -1.73
C LEU A 52 4.63 3.62 -3.15
N PRO A 53 5.45 4.42 -3.88
CA PRO A 53 5.95 4.00 -5.19
C PRO A 53 6.79 2.73 -5.12
N LEU A 54 7.67 2.60 -4.12
CA LEU A 54 8.45 1.39 -3.90
C LEU A 54 7.55 0.18 -3.70
N ALA A 55 6.56 0.28 -2.80
CA ALA A 55 5.63 -0.81 -2.49
C ALA A 55 4.85 -1.27 -3.75
N GLU A 56 4.42 -0.33 -4.58
CA GLU A 56 3.73 -0.64 -5.84
C GLU A 56 4.66 -1.34 -6.85
N ILE A 57 5.88 -0.84 -7.01
CA ILE A 57 6.87 -1.44 -7.92
C ILE A 57 7.24 -2.85 -7.45
N LEU A 58 7.45 -3.05 -6.14
CA LEU A 58 7.70 -4.37 -5.57
C LEU A 58 6.53 -5.33 -5.84
N GLY A 59 5.29 -4.88 -5.64
CA GLY A 59 4.09 -5.67 -5.92
C GLY A 59 3.98 -6.07 -7.39
N ARG A 60 4.21 -5.12 -8.29
CA ARG A 60 4.18 -5.35 -9.74
C ARG A 60 5.28 -6.31 -10.21
N PHE A 61 6.48 -6.13 -9.71
CA PHE A 61 7.59 -7.05 -9.97
C PHE A 61 7.28 -8.45 -9.43
N PHE A 62 6.77 -8.55 -8.20
CA PHE A 62 6.44 -9.82 -7.57
C PHE A 62 5.37 -10.59 -8.36
N ALA A 63 4.38 -9.91 -8.94
CA ALA A 63 3.36 -10.53 -9.80
C ALA A 63 3.98 -11.26 -11.00
N GLN A 64 4.95 -10.62 -11.65
CA GLN A 64 5.67 -11.18 -12.80
C GLN A 64 6.63 -12.29 -12.37
N TYR A 65 7.37 -12.06 -11.29
CA TYR A 65 8.37 -12.98 -10.76
C TYR A 65 7.76 -14.28 -10.23
N SER A 66 6.60 -14.20 -9.56
CA SER A 66 5.86 -15.36 -9.06
C SER A 66 5.10 -16.13 -10.15
N ARG A 67 5.09 -15.63 -11.39
CA ARG A 67 4.33 -16.20 -12.52
C ARG A 67 2.83 -16.31 -12.23
N GLY A 68 2.30 -15.45 -11.39
CA GLY A 68 0.90 -15.46 -10.93
C GLY A 68 0.59 -16.54 -9.90
N GLY A 69 -0.69 -16.75 -9.64
CA GLY A 69 -1.16 -17.83 -8.74
C GLY A 69 -0.89 -17.60 -7.24
N VAL A 70 -0.51 -16.39 -6.85
CA VAL A 70 -0.24 -16.04 -5.45
C VAL A 70 -1.51 -16.18 -4.63
N ARG A 71 -1.48 -17.01 -3.58
CA ARG A 71 -2.60 -17.20 -2.64
C ARG A 71 -2.33 -16.54 -1.29
N THR A 72 -1.08 -16.58 -0.85
CA THR A 72 -0.66 -15.93 0.40
C THR A 72 0.52 -15.04 0.08
N LEU A 73 0.38 -13.78 0.48
CA LEU A 73 1.39 -12.75 0.38
C LEU A 73 1.76 -12.29 1.78
N THR A 74 3.02 -12.34 2.14
CA THR A 74 3.53 -11.73 3.37
C THR A 74 4.16 -10.40 3.01
N LEU A 75 3.67 -9.33 3.62
CA LEU A 75 4.30 -8.01 3.62
C LEU A 75 5.01 -7.82 4.96
N GLU A 76 6.32 -7.65 4.92
CA GLU A 76 7.11 -7.32 6.11
C GLU A 76 7.66 -5.90 5.96
N VAL A 77 7.44 -5.10 6.99
CA VAL A 77 7.95 -3.73 7.09
C VAL A 77 8.92 -3.69 8.26
N ALA A 78 10.17 -3.38 7.95
CA ALA A 78 11.26 -3.35 8.94
C ALA A 78 11.84 -1.95 9.11
N GLY A 79 12.38 -1.67 10.30
CA GLY A 79 13.05 -0.40 10.62
C GLY A 79 12.08 0.70 11.03
N GLU A 80 12.37 1.93 10.62
CA GLU A 80 11.64 3.13 11.07
C GLU A 80 10.13 3.07 10.79
N LEU A 81 9.73 2.49 9.65
CA LEU A 81 8.32 2.38 9.31
C LEU A 81 7.56 1.30 10.09
N ALA A 82 8.23 0.41 10.80
CA ALA A 82 7.57 -0.66 11.56
C ALA A 82 6.64 -0.15 12.66
N THR A 83 6.83 1.09 13.11
CA THR A 83 5.98 1.76 14.13
C THR A 83 4.72 2.39 13.56
N HIS A 84 4.64 2.53 12.24
CA HIS A 84 3.52 3.16 11.54
C HIS A 84 2.50 2.12 11.05
N ASP A 85 1.27 2.55 10.76
CA ASP A 85 0.26 1.72 10.14
C ASP A 85 0.66 1.40 8.68
N ALA A 86 0.94 0.14 8.39
CA ALA A 86 1.37 -0.30 7.07
C ALA A 86 0.22 -0.55 6.07
N THR A 87 -1.03 -0.33 6.47
CA THR A 87 -2.19 -0.52 5.58
C THR A 87 -2.05 0.17 4.22
N PRO A 88 -1.52 1.41 4.10
CA PRO A 88 -1.32 2.04 2.80
C PRO A 88 -0.24 1.37 1.96
N LEU A 89 0.83 0.87 2.59
CA LEU A 89 1.87 0.10 1.90
C LEU A 89 1.31 -1.21 1.37
N GLN A 90 0.51 -1.91 2.18
CA GLN A 90 -0.21 -3.11 1.75
C GLN A 90 -1.10 -2.83 0.54
N ALA A 91 -1.87 -1.74 0.58
CA ALA A 91 -2.72 -1.35 -0.54
C ALA A 91 -1.91 -1.03 -1.81
N ALA A 92 -0.74 -0.38 -1.68
CA ALA A 92 0.16 -0.08 -2.78
C ALA A 92 0.77 -1.37 -3.38
N VAL A 93 1.22 -2.31 -2.52
CA VAL A 93 1.70 -3.63 -2.97
C VAL A 93 0.62 -4.37 -3.74
N LEU A 94 -0.61 -4.42 -3.22
CA LEU A 94 -1.73 -5.08 -3.88
C LEU A 94 -2.13 -4.39 -5.18
N ARG A 95 -2.08 -3.06 -5.24
CA ARG A 95 -2.28 -2.31 -6.48
C ARG A 95 -1.28 -2.74 -7.55
N GLY A 96 0.00 -2.84 -7.19
CA GLY A 96 1.04 -3.33 -8.08
C GLY A 96 0.82 -4.79 -8.50
N LEU A 97 0.55 -5.68 -7.53
CA LEU A 97 0.33 -7.11 -7.75
C LEU A 97 -0.84 -7.38 -8.71
N LEU A 98 -1.90 -6.60 -8.62
CA LEU A 98 -3.13 -6.78 -9.39
C LEU A 98 -3.18 -5.94 -10.68
N HIS A 99 -2.16 -5.11 -10.94
CA HIS A 99 -2.15 -4.15 -12.04
C HIS A 99 -2.50 -4.78 -13.39
N ASP A 100 -1.81 -5.84 -13.76
CA ASP A 100 -1.96 -6.48 -15.08
C ASP A 100 -2.98 -7.65 -15.04
N ALA A 101 -3.46 -8.01 -13.85
CA ALA A 101 -4.39 -9.13 -13.65
C ALA A 101 -5.85 -8.68 -13.54
N SER A 102 -6.14 -7.38 -13.50
CA SER A 102 -7.49 -6.84 -13.31
C SER A 102 -7.97 -6.06 -14.52
N ASN A 103 -9.19 -6.35 -14.98
CA ASN A 103 -9.90 -5.50 -15.95
C ASN A 103 -10.49 -4.23 -15.29
N GLU A 104 -10.52 -4.19 -13.96
CA GLU A 104 -10.96 -3.05 -13.18
C GLU A 104 -9.77 -2.18 -12.78
N ARG A 105 -9.99 -0.87 -12.71
CA ARG A 105 -8.96 0.05 -12.23
C ARG A 105 -8.69 -0.18 -10.74
N VAL A 106 -7.55 -0.78 -10.44
CA VAL A 106 -7.10 -1.01 -9.06
C VAL A 106 -6.57 0.30 -8.47
N ASN A 107 -7.01 0.62 -7.27
CA ASN A 107 -6.55 1.79 -6.51
C ASN A 107 -6.32 1.41 -5.03
N LEU A 108 -5.80 2.34 -4.24
CA LEU A 108 -5.47 2.07 -2.82
C LEU A 108 -6.70 1.73 -1.95
N VAL A 109 -7.90 2.08 -2.38
CA VAL A 109 -9.14 1.82 -1.63
C VAL A 109 -9.68 0.43 -1.93
N ASN A 110 -9.71 0.00 -3.21
CA ASN A 110 -10.32 -1.26 -3.62
C ASN A 110 -9.34 -2.45 -3.69
N ALA A 111 -8.03 -2.20 -3.64
CA ALA A 111 -7.00 -3.24 -3.81
C ALA A 111 -7.16 -4.41 -2.85
N ALA A 112 -7.43 -4.14 -1.56
CA ALA A 112 -7.61 -5.18 -0.54
C ALA A 112 -8.87 -6.03 -0.81
N THR A 113 -9.98 -5.39 -1.20
CA THR A 113 -11.23 -6.08 -1.54
C THR A 113 -11.07 -6.96 -2.77
N LEU A 114 -10.40 -6.44 -3.82
CA LEU A 114 -10.11 -7.20 -5.03
C LEU A 114 -9.15 -8.37 -4.77
N ALA A 115 -8.14 -8.19 -3.93
CA ALA A 115 -7.25 -9.28 -3.53
C ALA A 115 -8.03 -10.40 -2.82
N LYS A 116 -8.88 -10.03 -1.86
CA LYS A 116 -9.74 -10.98 -1.13
C LYS A 116 -10.69 -11.73 -2.06
N SER A 117 -11.34 -11.06 -3.01
CA SER A 117 -12.25 -11.71 -3.98
C SER A 117 -11.52 -12.71 -4.90
N ARG A 118 -10.21 -12.55 -5.06
CA ARG A 118 -9.33 -13.46 -5.80
C ARG A 118 -8.67 -14.54 -4.95
N GLY A 119 -9.05 -14.63 -3.68
CA GLY A 119 -8.50 -15.61 -2.75
C GLY A 119 -7.08 -15.32 -2.30
N ILE A 120 -6.62 -14.07 -2.43
CA ILE A 120 -5.30 -13.65 -1.94
C ILE A 120 -5.43 -13.22 -0.49
N THR A 121 -4.71 -13.91 0.40
CA THR A 121 -4.57 -13.55 1.81
C THR A 121 -3.28 -12.77 2.00
N VAL A 122 -3.34 -11.63 2.68
CA VAL A 122 -2.16 -10.84 3.04
C VAL A 122 -1.87 -11.00 4.53
N VAL A 123 -0.64 -11.33 4.83
CA VAL A 123 -0.11 -11.39 6.20
C VAL A 123 0.84 -10.22 6.38
N GLU A 124 0.61 -9.36 7.35
CA GLU A 124 1.48 -8.27 7.69
C GLU A 124 2.41 -8.66 8.84
N ARG A 125 3.68 -8.32 8.70
CA ARG A 125 4.71 -8.45 9.74
C ARG A 125 5.44 -7.13 9.91
N ARG A 126 5.81 -6.82 11.14
CA ARG A 126 6.59 -5.63 11.47
C ARG A 126 7.75 -6.02 12.38
N THR A 127 8.93 -5.49 12.09
CA THR A 127 10.12 -5.68 12.92
C THR A 127 10.91 -4.38 13.02
N PRO A 128 11.42 -4.01 14.20
CA PRO A 128 12.26 -2.82 14.32
C PRO A 128 13.64 -2.98 13.66
N ASP A 129 14.07 -4.21 13.42
CA ASP A 129 15.37 -4.51 12.84
C ASP A 129 15.27 -4.62 11.30
N ALA A 130 15.88 -3.67 10.61
CA ALA A 130 16.00 -3.64 9.14
C ALA A 130 17.43 -3.99 8.67
N GLY A 131 18.30 -4.49 9.57
CA GLY A 131 19.69 -4.79 9.25
C GLY A 131 20.49 -3.53 8.90
N ALA A 132 21.07 -3.48 7.71
CA ALA A 132 21.87 -2.35 7.24
C ALA A 132 21.04 -1.16 6.72
N PHE A 133 19.71 -1.27 6.68
CA PHE A 133 18.81 -0.26 6.12
C PHE A 133 18.06 0.50 7.23
N SER A 134 17.73 1.77 7.01
CA SER A 134 16.82 2.50 7.91
C SER A 134 15.39 1.95 7.83
N THR A 135 14.99 1.51 6.64
CA THR A 135 13.69 0.87 6.38
C THR A 135 13.86 -0.16 5.27
N LEU A 136 13.25 -1.32 5.45
CA LEU A 136 13.19 -2.38 4.45
C LEU A 136 11.74 -2.83 4.27
N VAL A 137 11.29 -2.88 3.03
CA VAL A 137 9.98 -3.43 2.66
C VAL A 137 10.22 -4.75 1.94
N THR A 138 9.73 -5.84 2.52
CA THR A 138 9.88 -7.19 1.98
C THR A 138 8.52 -7.78 1.61
N ILE A 139 8.43 -8.38 0.44
CA ILE A 139 7.28 -9.16 -0.01
C ILE A 139 7.74 -10.58 -0.22
N SER A 140 7.01 -11.53 0.35
CA SER A 140 7.23 -12.95 0.10
C SER A 140 5.91 -13.67 -0.14
N GLY A 141 5.95 -14.76 -0.86
CA GLY A 141 4.76 -15.58 -1.13
C GLY A 141 5.07 -16.78 -2.01
N THR A 142 4.08 -17.65 -2.14
CA THR A 142 4.20 -18.85 -2.97
C THR A 142 3.57 -18.60 -4.33
N GLY A 143 4.34 -18.80 -5.38
CA GLY A 143 3.88 -18.69 -6.77
C GLY A 143 3.04 -19.87 -7.24
N ALA A 144 2.57 -19.82 -8.49
CA ALA A 144 1.77 -20.89 -9.12
C ALA A 144 2.52 -22.23 -9.22
N ASP A 145 3.83 -22.19 -9.30
CA ASP A 145 4.73 -23.35 -9.37
C ASP A 145 5.07 -23.96 -7.99
N GLY A 146 4.49 -23.43 -6.90
CA GLY A 146 4.76 -23.85 -5.55
C GLY A 146 6.07 -23.31 -4.95
N ALA A 147 6.87 -22.57 -5.72
CA ALA A 147 8.11 -21.97 -5.19
C ALA A 147 7.81 -20.74 -4.35
N VAL A 148 8.47 -20.66 -3.21
CA VAL A 148 8.49 -19.45 -2.37
C VAL A 148 9.44 -18.46 -3.02
N ARG A 149 8.98 -17.22 -3.18
CA ARG A 149 9.78 -16.12 -3.71
C ARG A 149 9.77 -14.96 -2.74
N THR A 150 10.86 -14.22 -2.74
CA THR A 150 11.03 -13.04 -1.88
C THR A 150 11.63 -11.91 -2.69
N VAL A 151 11.09 -10.72 -2.52
CA VAL A 151 11.67 -9.47 -3.04
C VAL A 151 11.69 -8.44 -1.94
N ALA A 152 12.77 -7.68 -1.85
CA ALA A 152 12.83 -6.57 -0.90
C ALA A 152 13.40 -5.31 -1.56
N GLY A 153 12.97 -4.18 -1.02
CA GLY A 153 13.43 -2.88 -1.45
C GLY A 153 13.49 -1.87 -0.32
N THR A 154 14.23 -0.82 -0.59
CA THR A 154 14.39 0.35 0.29
C THR A 154 14.41 1.63 -0.54
N LEU A 155 14.52 2.77 0.11
CA LEU A 155 14.85 4.04 -0.54
C LEU A 155 16.33 4.34 -0.34
N ALA A 156 17.06 4.53 -1.45
CA ALA A 156 18.41 5.05 -1.44
C ALA A 156 18.40 6.45 -2.07
N ASN A 157 18.81 7.47 -1.31
CA ASN A 157 18.72 8.88 -1.71
C ASN A 157 17.32 9.32 -2.17
N GLY A 158 16.26 8.77 -1.53
CA GLY A 158 14.86 9.04 -1.87
C GLY A 158 14.32 8.26 -3.08
N GLU A 159 15.15 7.44 -3.73
CA GLU A 159 14.77 6.66 -4.89
C GLU A 159 14.53 5.19 -4.54
N PRO A 160 13.48 4.54 -5.10
CA PRO A 160 13.24 3.12 -4.92
C PRO A 160 14.39 2.26 -5.43
N ARG A 161 14.86 1.33 -4.62
CA ARG A 161 15.88 0.34 -4.97
C ARG A 161 15.45 -1.05 -4.56
N PHE A 162 15.64 -2.01 -5.45
CA PHE A 162 15.58 -3.43 -5.10
C PHE A 162 16.90 -3.79 -4.43
N VAL A 163 16.83 -4.44 -3.27
CA VAL A 163 18.01 -4.84 -2.48
C VAL A 163 18.07 -6.32 -2.22
N ARG A 164 16.99 -7.06 -2.50
CA ARG A 164 16.97 -8.51 -2.33
C ARG A 164 16.06 -9.19 -3.33
N LEU A 165 16.53 -10.32 -3.86
CA LEU A 165 15.78 -11.26 -4.68
C LEU A 165 16.04 -12.68 -4.17
N ASP A 166 15.04 -13.31 -3.57
CA ASP A 166 15.15 -14.57 -2.84
C ASP A 166 16.29 -14.52 -1.81
N ASP A 167 17.33 -15.37 -1.94
CA ASP A 167 18.48 -15.40 -1.05
C ASP A 167 19.62 -14.44 -1.45
N TYR A 168 19.47 -13.76 -2.58
CA TYR A 168 20.50 -12.88 -3.12
C TYR A 168 20.27 -11.42 -2.67
N TRP A 169 21.28 -10.85 -2.00
CA TRP A 169 21.34 -9.43 -1.75
C TRP A 169 22.00 -8.71 -2.93
N LEU A 170 21.44 -7.59 -3.32
CA LEU A 170 21.90 -6.76 -4.43
C LEU A 170 22.68 -5.58 -3.88
N ASP A 171 23.83 -5.25 -4.51
CA ASP A 171 24.57 -4.03 -4.21
C ASP A 171 23.80 -2.81 -4.70
N VAL A 172 23.70 -1.77 -3.84
CA VAL A 172 22.90 -0.54 -4.09
C VAL A 172 23.77 0.70 -3.96
#